data_1086ae5c44f06ec494495a71d1effb5d
#
_entry.id   1086ae5c44f06ec494495a71d1effb5d
#
_cell.length_a   1.000
_cell.length_b   1.000
_cell.length_c   1.000
_cell.angle_alpha   90.00
_cell.angle_beta   90.00
_cell.angle_gamma   90.00
#
_symmetry.space_group_name_H-M   'P 1'
#
loop_
_entity.id
_entity.type
_entity.pdbx_description
1 polymer ?
#
loop_
_entity_poly.entity_id
_entity_poly.type
_entity_poly.pdbx_seq_one_letter_code
_entity_poly.pdbx_strand_id
1 'polypeptide(L)'
;MNSYRYRITVEKLADAKGQPVHDESLSFYAANHDDILAIVNRLQAKLPFDAGTVASLGVGLKLFSEVALAHRNNPIFEQMRPALSEFIQQLKQLPEVVDRVNA
;
A
#
# COMPACT_ATOMS: atom_id res chain seq x y z
N MET A 1 1.78 16.58 -15.92
CA MET A 1 1.91 16.05 -14.59
C MET A 1 2.50 14.68 -14.59
N ASN A 2 3.43 14.46 -13.73
CA ASN A 2 4.16 13.21 -13.71
C ASN A 2 3.60 12.31 -12.62
N SER A 3 2.73 11.41 -13.03
CA SER A 3 2.21 10.41 -12.11
C SER A 3 2.13 9.06 -12.81
N TYR A 4 2.19 8.02 -12.01
CA TYR A 4 2.01 6.65 -12.47
C TYR A 4 0.53 6.32 -12.43
N ARG A 5 0.10 5.47 -13.36
CA ARG A 5 -1.29 5.05 -13.43
C ARG A 5 -1.39 3.56 -13.22
N TYR A 6 -2.39 3.16 -12.44
CA TYR A 6 -2.56 1.76 -12.07
C TYR A 6 -4.00 1.32 -12.29
N ARG A 7 -4.16 0.06 -12.60
CA ARG A 7 -5.44 -0.62 -12.47
C ARG A 7 -5.37 -1.46 -11.21
N ILE A 8 -6.33 -1.27 -10.32
CA ILE A 8 -6.40 -2.01 -9.07
C ILE A 8 -7.61 -2.93 -9.15
N THR A 9 -7.39 -4.21 -8.87
CA THR A 9 -8.49 -5.18 -8.89
C THR A 9 -8.51 -5.91 -7.56
N VAL A 10 -9.68 -5.94 -6.94
CA VAL A 10 -9.93 -6.72 -5.73
C VAL A 10 -10.93 -7.80 -6.10
N GLU A 11 -10.51 -9.05 -6.03
CA GLU A 11 -11.32 -10.19 -6.40
C GLU A 11 -11.61 -11.02 -5.16
N LYS A 12 -12.90 -11.27 -4.91
CA LYS A 12 -13.29 -12.13 -3.79
C LYS A 12 -13.17 -13.59 -4.23
N LEU A 13 -12.29 -14.33 -3.59
CA LEU A 13 -12.06 -15.73 -3.92
C LEU A 13 -12.88 -16.68 -3.07
N ALA A 14 -13.17 -16.28 -1.83
CA ALA A 14 -13.95 -17.09 -0.90
C ALA A 14 -14.72 -16.17 0.05
N ASP A 15 -15.80 -16.68 0.61
CA ASP A 15 -16.54 -15.93 1.64
C ASP A 15 -15.88 -16.16 3.02
N ALA A 16 -16.50 -15.60 4.05
CA ALA A 16 -15.96 -15.68 5.41
C ALA A 16 -15.92 -17.12 5.95
N LYS A 17 -16.70 -18.02 5.36
CA LYS A 17 -16.73 -19.42 5.77
C LYS A 17 -15.80 -20.29 4.93
N GLY A 18 -15.04 -19.69 4.02
CA GLY A 18 -14.13 -20.40 3.15
C GLY A 18 -14.78 -20.99 1.90
N GLN A 19 -16.04 -20.68 1.64
CA GLN A 19 -16.73 -21.19 0.45
C GLN A 19 -16.27 -20.39 -0.77
N PRO A 20 -15.96 -21.06 -1.90
CA PRO A 20 -15.54 -20.36 -3.11
C PRO A 20 -16.61 -19.37 -3.59
N VAL A 21 -16.15 -18.22 -4.06
CA VAL A 21 -17.02 -17.20 -4.63
C VAL A 21 -16.53 -16.91 -6.03
N HIS A 22 -17.48 -16.71 -6.96
CA HIS A 22 -17.15 -16.42 -8.36
C HIS A 22 -17.80 -15.12 -8.77
N ASP A 23 -17.10 -14.38 -9.64
CA ASP A 23 -17.64 -13.19 -10.30
C ASP A 23 -17.95 -12.02 -9.36
N GLU A 24 -17.23 -11.92 -8.25
CA GLU A 24 -17.32 -10.75 -7.37
C GLU A 24 -15.97 -10.05 -7.35
N SER A 25 -15.89 -8.93 -8.04
CA SER A 25 -14.65 -8.16 -8.08
C SER A 25 -14.96 -6.68 -8.23
N LEU A 26 -13.98 -5.87 -7.83
CA LEU A 26 -14.00 -4.42 -8.00
C LEU A 26 -12.72 -4.03 -8.71
N SER A 27 -12.84 -3.33 -9.82
CA SER A 27 -11.67 -2.78 -10.50
C SER A 27 -11.83 -1.29 -10.65
N PHE A 28 -10.73 -0.57 -10.44
CA PHE A 28 -10.72 0.87 -10.60
C PHE A 28 -9.33 1.33 -11.00
N TYR A 29 -9.25 2.56 -11.49
CA TYR A 29 -7.97 3.16 -11.87
C TYR A 29 -7.54 4.14 -10.79
N ALA A 30 -6.25 4.16 -10.52
CA ALA A 30 -5.67 5.08 -9.55
C ALA A 30 -4.40 5.67 -10.11
N ALA A 31 -4.18 6.95 -9.82
CA ALA A 31 -2.92 7.61 -10.13
C ALA A 31 -2.15 7.83 -8.83
N ASN A 32 -0.83 7.80 -8.93
CA ASN A 32 0.01 8.02 -7.76
C ASN A 32 1.28 8.72 -8.20
N HIS A 33 1.79 9.59 -7.34
CA HIS A 33 3.05 10.30 -7.60
C HIS A 33 4.23 9.34 -7.55
N ASP A 34 4.09 8.23 -6.85
CA ASP A 34 5.17 7.31 -6.61
C ASP A 34 4.97 6.02 -7.39
N ASP A 35 6.08 5.37 -7.70
CA ASP A 35 6.07 4.04 -8.29
C ASP A 35 5.78 3.03 -7.17
N ILE A 36 4.50 2.61 -7.08
CA ILE A 36 4.05 1.70 -6.02
C ILE A 36 4.81 0.38 -6.05
N LEU A 37 5.09 -0.13 -7.26
CA LEU A 37 5.79 -1.40 -7.37
C LEU A 37 7.23 -1.31 -6.84
N ALA A 38 7.90 -0.19 -7.12
CA ALA A 38 9.24 0.04 -6.58
C ALA A 38 9.22 0.19 -5.06
N ILE A 39 8.18 0.83 -4.52
CA ILE A 39 8.04 0.99 -3.08
C ILE A 39 7.82 -0.36 -2.40
N VAL A 40 6.96 -1.20 -2.96
CA VAL A 40 6.75 -2.55 -2.42
C VAL A 40 8.07 -3.32 -2.42
N ASN A 41 8.84 -3.23 -3.50
CA ASN A 41 10.15 -3.89 -3.58
C ASN A 41 11.09 -3.44 -2.46
N ARG A 42 11.15 -2.13 -2.22
CA ARG A 42 11.99 -1.59 -1.14
C ARG A 42 11.52 -2.06 0.24
N LEU A 43 10.21 -2.10 0.45
CA LEU A 43 9.66 -2.57 1.72
C LEU A 43 9.92 -4.05 1.95
N GLN A 44 9.97 -4.86 0.88
CA GLN A 44 10.33 -6.27 1.00
C GLN A 44 11.71 -6.43 1.63
N ALA A 45 12.63 -5.53 1.34
CA ALA A 45 13.98 -5.57 1.88
C ALA A 45 14.07 -5.06 3.31
N LYS A 46 13.04 -4.38 3.81
CA LYS A 46 13.08 -3.71 5.12
C LYS A 46 12.22 -4.37 6.18
N LEU A 47 11.13 -5.02 5.79
CA LEU A 47 10.15 -5.52 6.75
C LEU A 47 10.25 -7.05 6.88
N PRO A 48 10.15 -7.56 8.11
CA PRO A 48 10.28 -9.00 8.37
C PRO A 48 8.96 -9.75 8.19
N PHE A 49 8.20 -9.41 7.14
CA PHE A 49 6.90 -10.02 6.88
C PHE A 49 6.95 -10.76 5.55
N ASP A 50 6.00 -11.65 5.33
CA ASP A 50 5.90 -12.33 4.05
C ASP A 50 5.55 -11.36 2.92
N ALA A 51 5.80 -11.79 1.69
CA ALA A 51 5.66 -10.91 0.53
C ALA A 51 4.25 -10.37 0.37
N GLY A 52 3.23 -11.19 0.62
CA GLY A 52 1.85 -10.75 0.52
C GLY A 52 1.48 -9.68 1.54
N THR A 53 1.98 -9.83 2.77
CA THR A 53 1.75 -8.85 3.82
C THR A 53 2.41 -7.52 3.48
N VAL A 54 3.65 -7.56 2.99
CA VAL A 54 4.36 -6.34 2.60
C VAL A 54 3.66 -5.66 1.43
N ALA A 55 3.23 -6.44 0.43
CA ALA A 55 2.50 -5.88 -0.71
C ALA A 55 1.20 -5.22 -0.26
N SER A 56 0.45 -5.86 0.65
CA SER A 56 -0.78 -5.28 1.20
C SER A 56 -0.50 -3.95 1.89
N LEU A 57 0.54 -3.90 2.71
CA LEU A 57 0.91 -2.66 3.39
C LEU A 57 1.31 -1.58 2.39
N GLY A 58 2.20 -1.91 1.46
CA GLY A 58 2.73 -0.92 0.53
C GLY A 58 1.68 -0.37 -0.42
N VAL A 59 0.88 -1.25 -1.01
CA VAL A 59 -0.18 -0.84 -1.92
C VAL A 59 -1.25 -0.05 -1.15
N GLY A 60 -1.69 -0.58 -0.01
CA GLY A 60 -2.72 0.08 0.78
C GLY A 60 -2.29 1.45 1.26
N LEU A 61 -1.05 1.56 1.75
CA LEU A 61 -0.51 2.82 2.23
C LEU A 61 -0.47 3.87 1.13
N LYS A 62 -0.01 3.49 -0.06
CA LYS A 62 0.14 4.45 -1.16
C LYS A 62 -1.20 4.86 -1.73
N LEU A 63 -2.15 3.93 -1.84
CA LEU A 63 -3.50 4.29 -2.30
C LEU A 63 -4.18 5.21 -1.28
N PHE A 64 -4.10 4.87 -0.02
CA PHE A 64 -4.69 5.67 1.04
C PHE A 64 -4.06 7.06 1.15
N SER A 65 -2.73 7.13 1.15
CA SER A 65 -2.02 8.41 1.29
C SER A 65 -2.34 9.36 0.15
N GLU A 66 -2.48 8.86 -1.06
CA GLU A 66 -2.79 9.71 -2.20
C GLU A 66 -4.16 10.36 -2.04
N VAL A 67 -5.15 9.60 -1.57
CA VAL A 67 -6.49 10.13 -1.31
C VAL A 67 -6.44 11.16 -0.18
N ALA A 68 -5.73 10.85 0.88
CA ALA A 68 -5.60 11.76 2.02
C ALA A 68 -4.93 13.07 1.62
N LEU A 69 -3.91 12.99 0.77
CA LEU A 69 -3.22 14.18 0.28
C LEU A 69 -4.11 15.03 -0.63
N ALA A 70 -4.85 14.38 -1.53
CA ALA A 70 -5.75 15.09 -2.45
C ALA A 70 -6.89 15.79 -1.71
N HIS A 71 -7.29 15.26 -0.56
CA HIS A 71 -8.40 15.80 0.23
C HIS A 71 -7.97 16.25 1.61
N ARG A 72 -6.78 16.80 1.70
CA ARG A 72 -6.15 17.13 2.99
C ARG A 72 -6.94 18.14 3.82
N ASN A 73 -7.80 18.94 3.18
CA ASN A 73 -8.61 19.92 3.89
C ASN A 73 -9.91 19.32 4.44
N ASN A 74 -10.19 18.07 4.13
CA ASN A 74 -11.37 17.41 4.65
C ASN A 74 -11.11 16.99 6.09
N PRO A 75 -12.01 17.33 7.04
CA PRO A 75 -11.79 16.99 8.46
C PRO A 75 -11.52 15.53 8.73
N ILE A 76 -12.03 14.63 7.90
CA ILE A 76 -11.83 13.20 8.08
C ILE A 76 -10.34 12.81 7.99
N PHE A 77 -9.54 13.58 7.24
CA PHE A 77 -8.12 13.29 7.08
C PHE A 77 -7.22 14.19 7.93
N GLU A 78 -7.73 15.32 8.40
CA GLU A 78 -6.89 16.30 9.10
C GLU A 78 -6.22 15.73 10.35
N GLN A 79 -6.98 15.01 11.16
CA GLN A 79 -6.46 14.50 12.42
C GLN A 79 -5.41 13.42 12.22
N MET A 80 -5.50 12.68 11.12
CA MET A 80 -4.61 11.55 10.95
C MET A 80 -3.35 11.91 10.17
N ARG A 81 -3.31 13.06 9.51
CA ARG A 81 -2.17 13.46 8.71
C ARG A 81 -0.84 13.46 9.45
N PRO A 82 -0.75 14.03 10.67
CA PRO A 82 0.54 14.00 11.37
C PRO A 82 1.02 12.58 11.66
N ALA A 83 0.11 11.71 12.10
CA ALA A 83 0.46 10.32 12.39
C ALA A 83 0.85 9.57 11.12
N LEU A 84 0.14 9.81 10.03
CA LEU A 84 0.45 9.17 8.75
C LEU A 84 1.82 9.60 8.24
N SER A 85 2.10 10.90 8.30
CA SER A 85 3.39 11.44 7.88
C SER A 85 4.54 10.86 8.69
N GLU A 86 4.37 10.78 10.00
CA GLU A 86 5.36 10.21 10.89
C GLU A 86 5.59 8.73 10.58
N PHE A 87 4.52 7.99 10.37
CA PHE A 87 4.63 6.58 10.03
C PHE A 87 5.41 6.36 8.74
N ILE A 88 5.12 7.16 7.71
CA ILE A 88 5.83 7.05 6.43
C ILE A 88 7.30 7.35 6.61
N GLN A 89 7.64 8.37 7.41
CA GLN A 89 9.05 8.68 7.67
C GLN A 89 9.75 7.56 8.40
N GLN A 90 9.09 6.92 9.35
CA GLN A 90 9.66 5.79 10.06
C GLN A 90 9.94 4.63 9.11
N LEU A 91 9.04 4.37 8.19
CA LEU A 91 9.27 3.32 7.19
C LEU A 91 10.48 3.63 6.32
N LYS A 92 10.62 4.87 5.89
CA LYS A 92 11.75 5.27 5.06
C LYS A 92 13.09 5.14 5.76
N GLN A 93 13.09 5.29 7.08
CA GLN A 93 14.31 5.25 7.87
C GLN A 93 14.72 3.84 8.30
N LEU A 94 13.86 2.86 8.09
CA LEU A 94 14.20 1.48 8.43
C LEU A 94 15.39 1.02 7.58
N PRO A 95 16.35 0.33 8.19
CA PRO A 95 17.47 -0.25 7.44
C PRO A 95 17.01 -1.47 6.65
N GLU A 96 17.72 -1.77 5.57
CA GLU A 96 17.47 -3.01 4.85
C GLU A 96 17.92 -4.20 5.69
N VAL A 97 17.17 -5.30 5.59
CA VAL A 97 17.49 -6.53 6.29
C VAL A 97 18.39 -7.35 5.39
N VAL A 98 19.69 -7.11 5.50
CA VAL A 98 20.68 -7.74 4.62
C VAL A 98 20.69 -9.26 4.78
N ASP A 99 20.43 -9.74 5.98
CA ASP A 99 20.47 -11.17 6.29
C ASP A 99 19.49 -11.99 5.48
N ARG A 100 18.43 -11.37 4.98
CA ARG A 100 17.46 -12.07 4.15
C ARG A 100 18.06 -12.58 2.85
N VAL A 101 19.01 -11.84 2.34
CA VAL A 101 19.62 -12.16 1.05
C VAL A 101 20.48 -13.40 1.16
N ASN A 102 21.01 -13.63 2.33
CA ASN A 102 21.97 -14.71 2.58
C ASN A 102 21.36 -15.91 3.27
N ALA A 103 20.08 -15.83 3.57
CA ALA A 103 19.40 -16.91 4.28
C ALA A 103 19.04 -18.09 3.39
#